data_ae7e810bc95eb3f81564ffd7995991fe
#
_entry.id   ae7e810bc95eb3f81564ffd7995991fe
#
_cell.length_a   1.000
_cell.length_b   1.000
_cell.length_c   1.000
_cell.angle_alpha   90.00
_cell.angle_beta   90.00
_cell.angle_gamma   90.00
#
_symmetry.space_group_name_H-M   'P 1'
#
loop_
_entity.id
_entity.type
_entity.pdbx_description
1 polymer ?
#
loop_
_entity_poly.entity_id
_entity_poly.type
_entity_poly.pdbx_seq_one_letter_code
_entity_poly.pdbx_strand_id
1 'polypeptide(L)'
;MAFAALLVWGLFTEPVTAEENIHFSSCREAWENGYSDIHRGEPGYSSKLDRDGDGIACERANAPRGVFKPRQSGSQSNVTASGWVKQDGYWYYFAENGHAVRNAWQGSYYLKSNGKMAASEWVYDTSYQAWYYLKSNGVYARNTWQGNYYLKSDGKLATNEWVDGGRYYVDASGLWKP
;
A
#
# COMPACT_ATOMS: atom_id res chain seq x y z
N MET A 1 59.93 -2.14 18.78
CA MET A 1 58.94 -1.09 18.45
C MET A 1 57.64 -1.79 18.15
N ALA A 2 56.69 -1.77 19.07
CA ALA A 2 55.37 -2.42 18.94
C ALA A 2 54.35 -1.39 18.50
N PHE A 3 53.76 -1.56 17.32
CA PHE A 3 52.63 -0.76 16.86
C PHE A 3 51.34 -1.34 17.44
N ALA A 4 50.73 -0.61 18.37
CA ALA A 4 49.38 -0.89 18.86
C ALA A 4 48.33 -0.42 17.82
N ALA A 5 47.62 -1.37 17.21
CA ALA A 5 46.46 -1.06 16.38
C ALA A 5 45.28 -0.77 17.30
N LEU A 6 44.83 0.48 17.32
CA LEU A 6 43.58 0.92 17.94
C LEU A 6 42.42 0.47 17.04
N LEU A 7 41.70 -0.56 17.47
CA LEU A 7 40.39 -0.93 16.91
C LEU A 7 39.37 0.11 17.36
N VAL A 8 39.02 1.02 16.45
CA VAL A 8 37.87 1.90 16.62
C VAL A 8 36.61 1.06 16.40
N TRP A 9 35.95 0.68 17.45
CA TRP A 9 34.61 0.13 17.39
C TRP A 9 33.67 1.28 17.04
N GLY A 10 33.30 1.35 15.75
CA GLY A 10 32.21 2.20 15.31
C GLY A 10 30.91 1.68 15.94
N LEU A 11 30.37 2.47 16.86
CA LEU A 11 29.01 2.32 17.34
C LEU A 11 28.10 2.59 16.14
N PHE A 12 27.68 1.55 15.44
CA PHE A 12 26.50 1.63 14.59
C PHE A 12 25.32 1.82 15.52
N THR A 13 24.95 3.07 15.78
CA THR A 13 23.63 3.39 16.26
C THR A 13 22.68 3.12 15.11
N GLU A 14 22.04 1.97 15.13
CA GLU A 14 20.88 1.75 14.28
C GLU A 14 19.90 2.89 14.56
N PRO A 15 19.36 3.57 13.53
CA PRO A 15 18.29 4.51 13.77
C PRO A 15 17.13 3.71 14.35
N VAL A 16 16.86 3.92 15.64
CA VAL A 16 15.61 3.51 16.25
C VAL A 16 14.54 4.32 15.54
N THR A 17 13.94 3.75 14.52
CA THR A 17 12.68 4.25 13.97
C THR A 17 11.66 4.04 15.07
N ALA A 18 11.48 5.05 15.92
CA ALA A 18 10.30 5.13 16.74
C ALA A 18 9.14 5.19 15.75
N GLU A 19 8.44 4.06 15.59
CA GLU A 19 7.06 4.08 15.11
C GLU A 19 6.34 5.02 16.07
N GLU A 20 6.13 6.26 15.65
CA GLU A 20 5.19 7.12 16.35
C GLU A 20 3.84 6.43 16.24
N ASN A 21 3.45 5.79 17.33
CA ASN A 21 2.16 5.16 17.50
C ASN A 21 1.14 6.31 17.64
N ILE A 22 0.87 6.99 16.51
CA ILE A 22 -0.09 8.07 16.46
C ILE A 22 -1.46 7.45 16.68
N HIS A 23 -2.06 7.79 17.80
CA HIS A 23 -3.39 7.33 18.16
C HIS A 23 -4.25 8.51 18.59
N PHE A 24 -5.43 8.64 18.03
CA PHE A 24 -6.40 9.64 18.42
C PHE A 24 -7.60 8.98 19.09
N SER A 25 -8.05 9.56 20.21
CA SER A 25 -9.24 9.11 20.91
C SER A 25 -10.54 9.59 20.23
N SER A 26 -10.43 10.66 19.42
CA SER A 26 -11.53 11.27 18.69
C SER A 26 -11.06 12.03 17.46
N CYS A 27 -11.97 12.26 16.50
CA CYS A 27 -11.67 13.12 15.35
C CYS A 27 -11.42 14.58 15.77
N ARG A 28 -12.02 15.03 16.88
CA ARG A 28 -11.70 16.35 17.41
C ARG A 28 -10.23 16.48 17.77
N GLU A 29 -9.71 15.49 18.47
CA GLU A 29 -8.28 15.44 18.83
C GLU A 29 -7.39 15.39 17.57
N ALA A 30 -7.76 14.57 16.59
CA ALA A 30 -7.05 14.52 15.33
C ALA A 30 -7.01 15.90 14.64
N TRP A 31 -8.15 16.58 14.52
CA TRP A 31 -8.25 17.91 13.89
C TRP A 31 -7.50 19.00 14.67
N GLU A 32 -7.55 18.98 16.00
CA GLU A 32 -6.80 19.92 16.86
C GLU A 32 -5.29 19.75 16.71
N ASN A 33 -4.85 18.53 16.36
CA ASN A 33 -3.45 18.20 16.09
C ASN A 33 -3.09 18.26 14.59
N GLY A 34 -4.00 18.75 13.74
CA GLY A 34 -3.75 19.00 12.32
C GLY A 34 -3.84 17.76 11.43
N TYR A 35 -4.46 16.70 11.93
CA TYR A 35 -4.75 15.50 11.14
C TYR A 35 -6.20 15.52 10.66
N SER A 36 -6.42 15.27 9.37
CA SER A 36 -7.74 15.08 8.77
C SER A 36 -7.61 14.10 7.60
N ASP A 37 -8.76 13.58 7.17
CA ASP A 37 -8.83 12.70 6.00
C ASP A 37 -7.83 11.53 6.13
N ILE A 38 -7.76 10.95 7.34
CA ILE A 38 -6.81 9.89 7.69
C ILE A 38 -7.31 8.58 7.07
N HIS A 39 -6.61 8.10 6.07
CA HIS A 39 -7.01 6.90 5.37
C HIS A 39 -6.59 5.63 6.11
N ARG A 40 -7.33 4.55 5.86
CA ARG A 40 -7.00 3.23 6.39
C ARG A 40 -5.58 2.83 6.00
N GLY A 41 -4.76 2.51 7.02
CA GLY A 41 -3.35 2.20 6.87
C GLY A 41 -2.40 3.37 7.12
N GLU A 42 -2.90 4.59 7.30
CA GLU A 42 -2.08 5.73 7.72
C GLU A 42 -1.96 5.79 9.25
N PRO A 43 -0.85 6.33 9.78
CA PRO A 43 -0.71 6.58 11.20
C PRO A 43 -1.85 7.46 11.73
N GLY A 44 -2.48 7.03 12.82
CA GLY A 44 -3.63 7.72 13.38
C GLY A 44 -5.00 7.23 12.89
N TYR A 45 -5.04 6.39 11.84
CA TYR A 45 -6.30 5.75 11.44
C TYR A 45 -6.79 4.77 12.49
N SER A 46 -8.08 4.83 12.75
CA SER A 46 -8.80 3.82 13.53
C SER A 46 -10.20 3.64 12.95
N SER A 47 -10.67 2.41 12.87
CA SER A 47 -12.04 2.12 12.41
C SER A 47 -13.12 2.72 13.31
N LYS A 48 -12.80 3.08 14.55
CA LYS A 48 -13.68 3.83 15.46
C LYS A 48 -13.85 5.28 15.04
N LEU A 49 -12.90 5.84 14.32
CA LEU A 49 -12.88 7.22 13.82
C LEU A 49 -13.39 7.32 12.37
N ASP A 50 -13.48 6.21 11.68
CA ASP A 50 -14.05 6.02 10.34
C ASP A 50 -15.55 5.66 10.51
N ARG A 51 -16.39 6.68 10.58
CA ARG A 51 -17.78 6.56 11.05
C ARG A 51 -18.68 5.85 10.05
N ASP A 52 -18.49 6.10 8.76
CA ASP A 52 -19.29 5.51 7.67
C ASP A 52 -18.63 4.27 7.04
N GLY A 53 -17.40 3.95 7.46
CA GLY A 53 -16.68 2.75 7.06
C GLY A 53 -16.09 2.81 5.65
N ASP A 54 -16.00 3.99 5.05
CA ASP A 54 -15.50 4.19 3.69
C ASP A 54 -13.96 4.06 3.57
N GLY A 55 -13.27 4.00 4.72
CA GLY A 55 -11.82 3.87 4.82
C GLY A 55 -11.10 5.20 5.04
N ILE A 56 -11.85 6.29 5.30
CA ILE A 56 -11.33 7.61 5.62
C ILE A 56 -11.85 8.03 7.00
N ALA A 57 -10.94 8.20 7.93
CA ALA A 57 -11.30 8.65 9.27
C ALA A 57 -11.12 10.18 9.40
N CYS A 58 -11.98 10.80 10.18
CA CYS A 58 -11.86 12.22 10.54
C CYS A 58 -11.83 13.17 9.36
N GLU A 59 -12.71 12.99 8.38
CA GLU A 59 -12.77 13.85 7.20
C GLU A 59 -12.86 15.32 7.59
N ARG A 60 -12.04 16.14 6.94
CA ARG A 60 -11.97 17.58 7.18
C ARG A 60 -13.32 18.29 6.96
N ALA A 61 -14.12 17.79 6.03
CA ALA A 61 -15.45 18.33 5.73
C ALA A 61 -16.39 18.27 6.94
N ASN A 62 -16.17 17.31 7.84
CA ASN A 62 -16.97 17.09 9.05
C ASN A 62 -16.42 17.83 10.28
N ALA A 63 -15.26 18.52 10.15
CA ALA A 63 -14.69 19.27 11.24
C ALA A 63 -15.50 20.55 11.56
N PRO A 64 -15.91 20.79 12.82
CA PRO A 64 -16.54 22.05 13.21
C PRO A 64 -15.64 23.24 12.90
N ARG A 65 -16.24 24.39 12.56
CA ARG A 65 -15.47 25.61 12.26
C ARG A 65 -14.48 25.94 13.38
N GLY A 66 -13.20 26.15 12.98
CA GLY A 66 -12.13 26.57 13.89
C GLY A 66 -11.53 25.44 14.74
N VAL A 67 -12.02 24.21 14.63
CA VAL A 67 -11.44 23.06 15.35
C VAL A 67 -10.20 22.53 14.61
N PHE A 68 -10.25 22.45 13.28
CA PHE A 68 -9.10 22.02 12.51
C PHE A 68 -7.99 23.09 12.56
N LYS A 69 -6.83 22.71 13.11
CA LYS A 69 -5.63 23.54 13.19
C LYS A 69 -4.59 22.99 12.23
N PRO A 70 -4.42 23.57 11.03
CA PRO A 70 -3.39 23.12 10.11
C PRO A 70 -2.03 23.09 10.82
N ARG A 71 -1.26 22.04 10.67
CA ARG A 71 0.13 22.01 11.16
C ARG A 71 0.90 23.13 10.47
N GLN A 72 1.47 24.02 11.27
CA GLN A 72 2.42 24.96 10.74
C GLN A 72 3.66 24.18 10.33
N SER A 73 4.13 24.41 9.12
CA SER A 73 5.34 23.81 8.55
C SER A 73 6.57 24.27 9.33
N GLY A 74 6.79 23.72 10.53
CA GLY A 74 7.86 24.19 11.44
C GLY A 74 8.27 23.20 12.52
N SER A 75 7.54 22.09 12.66
CA SER A 75 7.96 20.99 13.54
C SER A 75 7.67 19.69 12.81
N GLN A 76 8.44 19.45 11.80
CA GLN A 76 8.53 18.15 11.15
C GLN A 76 9.32 17.23 12.07
N SER A 77 8.61 16.44 12.87
CA SER A 77 9.05 15.05 12.98
C SER A 77 8.77 14.46 11.62
N ASN A 78 9.71 14.64 10.69
CA ASN A 78 9.71 13.99 9.39
C ASN A 78 9.94 12.50 9.61
N VAL A 79 8.88 11.75 9.87
CA VAL A 79 8.82 10.39 9.40
C VAL A 79 7.94 10.42 8.16
N THR A 80 8.49 10.95 7.08
CA THR A 80 8.09 10.51 5.75
C THR A 80 8.63 9.09 5.63
N ALA A 81 7.91 8.13 6.19
CA ALA A 81 8.08 6.75 5.79
C ALA A 81 7.67 6.69 4.32
N SER A 82 8.60 7.01 3.43
CA SER A 82 8.45 6.72 2.01
C SER A 82 8.88 5.28 1.79
N GLY A 83 8.11 4.54 1.00
CA GLY A 83 8.43 3.16 0.71
C GLY A 83 7.45 2.17 1.34
N TRP A 84 7.89 0.93 1.45
CA TRP A 84 7.06 -0.17 1.94
C TRP A 84 7.02 -0.20 3.47
N VAL A 85 5.79 -0.24 4.02
CA VAL A 85 5.53 -0.33 5.47
C VAL A 85 4.58 -1.49 5.72
N LYS A 86 4.87 -2.32 6.72
CA LYS A 86 3.97 -3.38 7.18
C LYS A 86 3.25 -2.93 8.44
N GLN A 87 1.92 -2.87 8.39
CA GLN A 87 1.08 -2.48 9.52
C GLN A 87 -0.11 -3.44 9.63
N ASP A 88 -0.45 -3.89 10.83
CA ASP A 88 -1.57 -4.81 11.10
C ASP A 88 -1.58 -6.06 10.20
N GLY A 89 -0.39 -6.57 9.88
CA GLY A 89 -0.22 -7.75 9.04
C GLY A 89 -0.30 -7.50 7.53
N TYR A 90 -0.57 -6.27 7.09
CA TYR A 90 -0.69 -5.88 5.68
C TYR A 90 0.45 -4.98 5.25
N TRP A 91 0.81 -5.04 3.97
CA TRP A 91 1.78 -4.15 3.37
C TRP A 91 1.09 -2.94 2.73
N TYR A 92 1.69 -1.77 2.90
CA TYR A 92 1.33 -0.48 2.30
C TYR A 92 2.55 0.14 1.64
N TYR A 93 2.35 1.01 0.68
CA TYR A 93 3.42 1.80 0.10
C TYR A 93 3.11 3.29 0.26
N PHE A 94 4.02 4.03 0.87
CA PHE A 94 3.90 5.47 1.05
C PHE A 94 4.77 6.20 0.04
N ALA A 95 4.19 7.19 -0.65
CA ALA A 95 4.93 8.06 -1.54
C ALA A 95 5.80 9.07 -0.74
N GLU A 96 6.68 9.80 -1.42
CA GLU A 96 7.57 10.78 -0.78
C GLU A 96 6.83 11.89 -0.01
N ASN A 97 5.58 12.15 -0.40
CA ASN A 97 4.71 13.10 0.30
C ASN A 97 4.06 12.53 1.58
N GLY A 98 4.39 11.29 1.97
CA GLY A 98 3.87 10.63 3.14
C GLY A 98 2.46 10.05 3.00
N HIS A 99 1.86 10.10 1.80
CA HIS A 99 0.53 9.51 1.57
C HIS A 99 0.63 8.08 1.06
N ALA A 100 -0.27 7.22 1.55
CA ALA A 100 -0.37 5.86 1.07
C ALA A 100 -0.83 5.82 -0.39
N VAL A 101 -0.10 5.08 -1.22
CA VAL A 101 -0.48 4.82 -2.62
C VAL A 101 -1.70 3.91 -2.66
N ARG A 102 -2.65 4.20 -3.57
CA ARG A 102 -3.93 3.50 -3.69
C ARG A 102 -4.33 3.35 -5.14
N ASN A 103 -5.09 2.29 -5.45
CA ASN A 103 -5.56 1.97 -6.80
C ASN A 103 -4.45 2.12 -7.85
N ALA A 104 -3.24 1.68 -7.50
CA ALA A 104 -2.07 1.91 -8.33
C ALA A 104 -1.01 0.81 -8.17
N TRP A 105 -0.19 0.70 -9.19
CA TRP A 105 0.96 -0.19 -9.21
C TRP A 105 2.18 0.49 -8.60
N GLN A 106 2.88 -0.28 -7.77
CA GLN A 106 4.23 0.06 -7.32
C GLN A 106 5.17 -1.07 -7.74
N GLY A 107 5.82 -0.88 -8.86
CA GLY A 107 6.61 -1.94 -9.50
C GLY A 107 5.73 -3.14 -9.87
N SER A 108 5.99 -4.28 -9.27
CA SER A 108 5.24 -5.53 -9.51
C SER A 108 4.08 -5.78 -8.53
N TYR A 109 3.76 -4.81 -7.70
CA TYR A 109 2.75 -4.90 -6.64
C TYR A 109 1.61 -3.94 -6.90
N TYR A 110 0.40 -4.32 -6.55
CA TYR A 110 -0.78 -3.46 -6.66
C TYR A 110 -1.29 -3.05 -5.29
N LEU A 111 -1.50 -1.74 -5.09
CA LEU A 111 -2.12 -1.18 -3.89
C LEU A 111 -3.61 -0.96 -4.16
N LYS A 112 -4.46 -1.60 -3.37
CA LYS A 112 -5.93 -1.51 -3.49
C LYS A 112 -6.46 -0.14 -3.06
N SER A 113 -7.76 0.09 -3.23
CA SER A 113 -8.43 1.33 -2.81
C SER A 113 -8.24 1.66 -1.32
N ASN A 114 -8.09 0.64 -0.48
CA ASN A 114 -7.82 0.79 0.95
C ASN A 114 -6.32 0.91 1.28
N GLY A 115 -5.45 1.05 0.28
CA GLY A 115 -4.01 1.15 0.43
C GLY A 115 -3.28 -0.17 0.70
N LYS A 116 -3.98 -1.27 0.97
CA LYS A 116 -3.34 -2.56 1.21
C LYS A 116 -2.79 -3.16 -0.08
N MET A 117 -1.60 -3.73 -0.01
CA MET A 117 -1.05 -4.52 -1.10
C MET A 117 -1.95 -5.74 -1.37
N ALA A 118 -2.30 -5.96 -2.61
CA ALA A 118 -3.03 -7.14 -3.04
C ALA A 118 -2.13 -8.39 -2.98
N ALA A 119 -2.67 -9.51 -2.49
CA ALA A 119 -1.96 -10.78 -2.42
C ALA A 119 -2.94 -11.95 -2.45
N SER A 120 -2.63 -13.00 -3.19
CA SER A 120 -3.47 -14.19 -3.38
C SER A 120 -4.88 -13.87 -3.91
N GLU A 121 -5.00 -12.85 -4.75
CA GLU A 121 -6.29 -12.36 -5.23
C GLU A 121 -6.23 -11.84 -6.68
N TRP A 122 -7.39 -11.78 -7.31
CA TRP A 122 -7.58 -11.15 -8.59
C TRP A 122 -7.88 -9.66 -8.41
N VAL A 123 -7.27 -8.83 -9.25
CA VAL A 123 -7.49 -7.39 -9.29
C VAL A 123 -7.84 -6.96 -10.71
N TYR A 124 -8.91 -6.20 -10.87
CA TYR A 124 -9.23 -5.51 -12.11
C TYR A 124 -8.64 -4.10 -12.07
N ASP A 125 -7.74 -3.82 -12.99
CA ASP A 125 -7.19 -2.48 -13.15
C ASP A 125 -7.97 -1.72 -14.22
N THR A 126 -8.63 -0.65 -13.80
CA THR A 126 -9.46 0.17 -14.68
C THR A 126 -8.65 0.97 -15.69
N SER A 127 -7.40 1.32 -15.37
CA SER A 127 -6.51 2.08 -16.25
C SER A 127 -6.03 1.21 -17.42
N TYR A 128 -5.74 -0.05 -17.15
CA TYR A 128 -5.33 -1.02 -18.16
C TYR A 128 -6.49 -1.85 -18.72
N GLN A 129 -7.70 -1.70 -18.13
CA GLN A 129 -8.91 -2.46 -18.49
C GLN A 129 -8.65 -3.98 -18.54
N ALA A 130 -7.94 -4.50 -17.55
CA ALA A 130 -7.47 -5.88 -17.53
C ALA A 130 -7.47 -6.47 -16.11
N TRP A 131 -7.67 -7.78 -16.05
CA TRP A 131 -7.50 -8.56 -14.84
C TRP A 131 -6.06 -8.99 -14.66
N TYR A 132 -5.59 -8.95 -13.42
CA TYR A 132 -4.29 -9.43 -12.96
C TYR A 132 -4.48 -10.36 -11.76
N TYR A 133 -3.61 -11.31 -11.58
CA TYR A 133 -3.56 -12.13 -10.37
C TYR A 133 -2.32 -11.82 -9.57
N LEU A 134 -2.49 -11.43 -8.31
CA LEU A 134 -1.39 -11.18 -7.37
C LEU A 134 -1.12 -12.47 -6.58
N LYS A 135 0.11 -12.97 -6.66
CA LYS A 135 0.55 -14.17 -5.93
C LYS A 135 0.58 -13.90 -4.43
N SER A 136 0.80 -14.93 -3.61
CA SER A 136 0.86 -14.81 -2.13
C SER A 136 1.93 -13.83 -1.63
N ASN A 137 2.99 -13.60 -2.42
CA ASN A 137 4.02 -12.62 -2.14
C ASN A 137 3.70 -11.21 -2.68
N GLY A 138 2.50 -10.98 -3.20
CA GLY A 138 2.05 -9.72 -3.75
C GLY A 138 2.51 -9.41 -5.18
N VAL A 139 3.41 -10.21 -5.77
CA VAL A 139 3.90 -10.00 -7.14
C VAL A 139 2.86 -10.52 -8.13
N TYR A 140 2.54 -9.72 -9.17
CA TYR A 140 1.62 -10.21 -10.20
C TYR A 140 2.16 -11.44 -10.93
N ALA A 141 1.25 -12.34 -11.28
CA ALA A 141 1.54 -13.54 -12.06
C ALA A 141 1.72 -13.18 -13.54
N ARG A 142 2.63 -13.88 -14.24
CA ARG A 142 2.86 -13.72 -15.68
C ARG A 142 3.40 -15.01 -16.28
N ASN A 143 3.10 -15.24 -17.57
CA ASN A 143 3.47 -16.46 -18.30
C ASN A 143 3.13 -17.73 -17.52
N THR A 144 1.92 -17.78 -16.93
CA THR A 144 1.54 -18.89 -16.05
C THR A 144 0.04 -19.05 -15.97
N TRP A 145 -0.38 -20.25 -15.60
CA TRP A 145 -1.76 -20.58 -15.29
C TRP A 145 -2.08 -20.29 -13.82
N GLN A 146 -3.26 -19.72 -13.59
CA GLN A 146 -3.90 -19.63 -12.29
C GLN A 146 -5.27 -20.31 -12.37
N GLY A 147 -5.34 -21.57 -11.94
CA GLY A 147 -6.47 -22.41 -12.25
C GLY A 147 -6.62 -22.58 -13.76
N ASN A 148 -7.80 -22.27 -14.29
CA ASN A 148 -8.11 -22.35 -15.72
C ASN A 148 -7.90 -21.03 -16.48
N TYR A 149 -7.18 -20.06 -15.89
CA TYR A 149 -6.92 -18.74 -16.43
C TYR A 149 -5.43 -18.56 -16.73
N TYR A 150 -5.08 -18.01 -17.88
CA TYR A 150 -3.69 -17.78 -18.25
C TYR A 150 -3.32 -16.31 -18.15
N LEU A 151 -2.23 -16.02 -17.43
CA LEU A 151 -1.65 -14.68 -17.31
C LEU A 151 -0.52 -14.55 -18.35
N LYS A 152 -0.64 -13.55 -19.23
CA LYS A 152 0.33 -13.25 -20.30
C LYS A 152 1.66 -12.73 -19.76
N SER A 153 2.60 -12.45 -20.64
CA SER A 153 3.93 -11.91 -20.28
C SER A 153 3.87 -10.53 -19.60
N ASP A 154 2.84 -9.73 -19.92
CA ASP A 154 2.56 -8.45 -19.30
C ASP A 154 1.69 -8.56 -18.02
N GLY A 155 1.34 -9.78 -17.63
CA GLY A 155 0.52 -10.07 -16.45
C GLY A 155 -0.98 -10.00 -16.65
N LYS A 156 -1.45 -9.54 -17.82
CA LYS A 156 -2.89 -9.47 -18.10
C LYS A 156 -3.49 -10.85 -18.30
N LEU A 157 -4.74 -11.00 -17.87
CA LEU A 157 -5.53 -12.18 -18.22
C LEU A 157 -5.67 -12.28 -19.74
N ALA A 158 -5.35 -13.43 -20.28
CA ALA A 158 -5.60 -13.75 -21.70
C ALA A 158 -7.09 -13.97 -21.94
N THR A 159 -7.62 -13.45 -23.05
CA THR A 159 -9.03 -13.62 -23.45
C THR A 159 -9.14 -13.76 -24.97
N ASN A 160 -10.01 -14.65 -25.46
CA ASN A 160 -10.23 -14.89 -26.88
C ASN A 160 -8.94 -15.17 -27.68
N GLU A 161 -8.00 -15.90 -27.12
CA GLU A 161 -6.71 -16.13 -27.76
C GLU A 161 -6.13 -17.52 -27.46
N TRP A 162 -5.20 -17.96 -28.28
CA TRP A 162 -4.38 -19.13 -28.03
C TRP A 162 -3.20 -18.74 -27.13
N VAL A 163 -2.95 -19.53 -26.09
CA VAL A 163 -1.92 -19.28 -25.09
C VAL A 163 -0.97 -20.46 -24.95
N ASP A 164 0.10 -20.28 -24.16
CA ASP A 164 1.08 -21.31 -23.84
C ASP A 164 1.68 -21.97 -25.10
N GLY A 165 2.18 -21.13 -26.00
CA GLY A 165 2.76 -21.60 -27.28
C GLY A 165 1.72 -22.12 -28.26
N GLY A 166 0.47 -21.69 -28.16
CA GLY A 166 -0.61 -22.08 -29.05
C GLY A 166 -1.26 -23.44 -28.73
N ARG A 167 -1.04 -23.91 -27.52
CA ARG A 167 -1.56 -25.22 -27.07
C ARG A 167 -3.00 -25.17 -26.56
N TYR A 168 -3.41 -24.03 -26.01
CA TYR A 168 -4.67 -23.89 -25.30
C TYR A 168 -5.39 -22.64 -25.78
N TYR A 169 -6.70 -22.74 -25.99
CA TYR A 169 -7.55 -21.60 -26.30
C TYR A 169 -8.31 -21.15 -25.05
N VAL A 170 -8.29 -19.86 -24.75
CA VAL A 170 -9.12 -19.26 -23.70
C VAL A 170 -10.21 -18.41 -24.32
N ASP A 171 -11.41 -18.49 -23.77
CA ASP A 171 -12.59 -17.79 -24.27
C ASP A 171 -12.63 -16.30 -23.88
N ALA A 172 -13.73 -15.63 -24.22
CA ALA A 172 -13.94 -14.20 -23.90
C ALA A 172 -13.88 -13.88 -22.41
N SER A 173 -14.16 -14.84 -21.54
CA SER A 173 -14.05 -14.70 -20.09
C SER A 173 -12.65 -15.03 -19.56
N GLY A 174 -11.74 -15.44 -20.43
CA GLY A 174 -10.41 -15.91 -20.10
C GLY A 174 -10.35 -17.37 -19.64
N LEU A 175 -11.49 -18.08 -19.68
CA LEU A 175 -11.57 -19.46 -19.22
C LEU A 175 -11.04 -20.40 -20.32
N TRP A 176 -10.08 -21.25 -19.94
CA TRP A 176 -9.69 -22.38 -20.80
C TRP A 176 -10.81 -23.41 -20.84
N LYS A 177 -11.10 -23.87 -22.06
CA LYS A 177 -12.02 -24.97 -22.34
C LYS A 177 -11.25 -26.07 -23.05
N PRO A 178 -11.31 -27.31 -22.57
CA PRO A 178 -10.68 -28.47 -23.22
C PRO A 178 -11.27 -28.77 -24.60
#